data_7b35b0bb619f68f8b03da462d46fa842
#
_entry.id   7b35b0bb619f68f8b03da462d46fa842
#
_cell.length_a   1.000
_cell.length_b   1.000
_cell.length_c   1.000
_cell.angle_alpha   90.00
_cell.angle_beta   90.00
_cell.angle_gamma   90.00
#
_symmetry.space_group_name_H-M   'P 1'
#
loop_
_entity.id
_entity.type
_entity.pdbx_description
1 polymer ?
#
loop_
_entity_poly.entity_id
_entity_poly.type
_entity_poly.pdbx_seq_one_letter_code
_entity_poly.pdbx_strand_id
1 'polypeptide(L)'
;MVINLRGTSGSGKTTVVRGIMAKGEVVALEGTTGTAKKPEAYALDVNGLDKPIRIIGSYENVCGGCDSISTQDEICRRIEVYAHQGHVLVEGLLMSHLFSRYAMLDRKLFAMGIPFVWAFIDTPLEVCLNRVRARREARGTTTPLNVKNTTDKWHDMRRVFDKCVKQRESDWKKVIGYKIAKLDARWVSHENAVEEVFGWLS
;
A
#
# COMPACT_ATOMS: atom_id res chain seq x y z
N MET A 1 13.94 2.78 -1.67
CA MET A 1 12.93 3.06 -0.61
C MET A 1 11.72 2.16 -0.81
N VAL A 2 11.08 1.70 0.26
CA VAL A 2 9.78 0.98 0.21
C VAL A 2 8.69 1.86 0.78
N ILE A 3 7.58 2.03 0.07
CA ILE A 3 6.37 2.72 0.55
C ILE A 3 5.26 1.69 0.72
N ASN A 4 4.87 1.45 1.95
CA ASN A 4 3.77 0.55 2.33
C ASN A 4 2.51 1.37 2.60
N LEU A 5 1.63 1.44 1.60
CA LEU A 5 0.39 2.21 1.64
C LEU A 5 -0.72 1.40 2.33
N ARG A 6 -1.18 1.89 3.47
CA ARG A 6 -2.12 1.22 4.38
C ARG A 6 -3.46 1.93 4.48
N GLY A 7 -4.50 1.17 4.69
CA GLY A 7 -5.85 1.68 4.83
C GLY A 7 -6.89 0.56 4.72
N THR A 8 -8.10 0.81 5.17
CA THR A 8 -9.20 -0.15 5.06
C THR A 8 -9.79 -0.19 3.64
N SER A 9 -10.75 -1.10 3.39
CA SER A 9 -11.51 -1.10 2.14
C SER A 9 -12.22 0.24 1.93
N GLY A 10 -12.17 0.78 0.73
CA GLY A 10 -12.76 2.08 0.40
C GLY A 10 -11.93 3.30 0.81
N SER A 11 -10.75 3.12 1.44
CA SER A 11 -9.90 4.26 1.83
C SER A 11 -9.26 5.00 0.66
N GLY A 12 -9.14 4.38 -0.52
CA GLY A 12 -8.55 5.00 -1.70
C GLY A 12 -7.13 4.55 -2.04
N LYS A 13 -6.56 3.56 -1.36
CA LYS A 13 -5.21 3.02 -1.64
C LYS A 13 -4.97 2.77 -3.12
N THR A 14 -5.80 1.93 -3.73
CA THR A 14 -5.69 1.57 -5.16
C THR A 14 -5.81 2.79 -6.07
N THR A 15 -6.59 3.81 -5.70
CA THR A 15 -6.71 5.05 -6.46
C THR A 15 -5.41 5.84 -6.42
N VAL A 16 -4.78 5.93 -5.25
CA VAL A 16 -3.46 6.59 -5.11
C VAL A 16 -2.41 5.85 -5.96
N VAL A 17 -2.36 4.52 -5.87
CA VAL A 17 -1.39 3.75 -6.67
C VAL A 17 -1.62 3.95 -8.18
N ARG A 18 -2.87 3.92 -8.64
CA ARG A 18 -3.19 4.19 -10.06
C ARG A 18 -2.84 5.61 -10.49
N GLY A 19 -3.02 6.60 -9.60
CA GLY A 19 -2.57 7.97 -9.84
C GLY A 19 -1.05 8.07 -10.01
N ILE A 20 -0.29 7.29 -9.25
CA ILE A 20 1.15 7.18 -9.41
C ILE A 20 1.50 6.48 -10.73
N MET A 21 0.83 5.36 -11.07
CA MET A 21 1.03 4.67 -12.35
C MET A 21 0.78 5.57 -13.57
N ALA A 22 -0.15 6.51 -13.45
CA ALA A 22 -0.45 7.47 -14.52
C ALA A 22 0.63 8.55 -14.76
N LYS A 23 1.68 8.61 -13.91
CA LYS A 23 2.76 9.60 -14.04
C LYS A 23 3.87 9.19 -15.01
N GLY A 24 3.85 7.96 -15.53
CA GLY A 24 4.90 7.49 -16.44
C GLY A 24 4.52 6.25 -17.22
N GLU A 25 5.49 5.66 -17.88
CA GLU A 25 5.30 4.42 -18.63
C GLU A 25 5.29 3.21 -17.69
N VAL A 26 4.29 2.36 -17.82
CA VAL A 26 4.08 1.18 -16.99
C VAL A 26 4.33 -0.08 -17.79
N VAL A 27 5.27 -0.90 -17.34
CA VAL A 27 5.57 -2.21 -17.91
C VAL A 27 5.24 -3.31 -16.91
N ALA A 28 4.41 -4.27 -17.30
CA ALA A 28 4.10 -5.44 -16.46
C ALA A 28 5.30 -6.38 -16.35
N LEU A 29 5.60 -6.83 -15.15
CA LEU A 29 6.66 -7.78 -14.84
C LEU A 29 6.03 -9.12 -14.43
N GLU A 30 6.23 -10.16 -15.24
CA GLU A 30 5.72 -11.50 -14.90
C GLU A 30 6.49 -12.09 -13.72
N GLY A 31 7.81 -11.84 -13.64
CA GLY A 31 8.66 -12.39 -12.60
C GLY A 31 8.71 -13.92 -12.65
N THR A 32 8.87 -14.54 -11.48
CA THR A 32 8.94 -16.02 -11.35
C THR A 32 7.59 -16.66 -11.03
N THR A 33 6.64 -15.89 -10.53
CA THR A 33 5.33 -16.39 -10.04
C THR A 33 4.13 -15.69 -10.67
N GLY A 34 4.38 -14.65 -11.46
CA GLY A 34 3.35 -13.91 -12.19
C GLY A 34 3.07 -14.50 -13.58
N THR A 35 2.08 -13.94 -14.24
CA THR A 35 1.70 -14.20 -15.63
C THR A 35 1.29 -12.90 -16.29
N ALA A 36 1.20 -12.85 -17.64
CA ALA A 36 0.71 -11.67 -18.36
C ALA A 36 -0.66 -11.16 -17.87
N LYS A 37 -1.54 -12.09 -17.43
CA LYS A 37 -2.86 -11.74 -16.85
C LYS A 37 -2.82 -11.37 -15.37
N LYS A 38 -1.76 -11.75 -14.65
CA LYS A 38 -1.55 -11.46 -13.24
C LYS A 38 -0.05 -11.24 -13.03
N PRO A 39 0.49 -10.09 -13.42
CA PRO A 39 1.91 -9.81 -13.27
C PRO A 39 2.32 -9.86 -11.79
N GLU A 40 3.58 -10.19 -11.55
CA GLU A 40 4.15 -10.19 -10.20
C GLU A 40 4.27 -8.77 -9.66
N ALA A 41 4.63 -7.83 -10.53
CA ALA A 41 4.76 -6.41 -10.25
C ALA A 41 4.65 -5.61 -11.55
N TYR A 42 4.74 -4.28 -11.44
CA TYR A 42 4.90 -3.37 -12.56
C TYR A 42 6.18 -2.55 -12.35
N ALA A 43 6.90 -2.29 -13.45
CA ALA A 43 7.92 -1.26 -13.51
C ALA A 43 7.26 0.03 -14.01
N LEU A 44 7.50 1.12 -13.31
CA LEU A 44 7.08 2.45 -13.70
C LEU A 44 8.34 3.32 -13.80
N ASP A 45 8.64 3.78 -14.99
CA ASP A 45 9.69 4.76 -15.22
C ASP A 45 9.08 6.15 -15.26
N VAL A 46 9.63 7.07 -14.47
CA VAL A 46 9.18 8.45 -14.38
C VAL A 46 10.39 9.37 -14.53
N ASN A 47 10.28 10.33 -15.42
CA ASN A 47 11.32 11.33 -15.63
C ASN A 47 11.60 12.09 -14.33
N GLY A 48 12.87 12.19 -13.98
CA GLY A 48 13.33 12.90 -12.77
C GLY A 48 13.52 12.02 -11.53
N LEU A 49 13.15 10.75 -11.56
CA LEU A 49 13.52 9.80 -10.50
C LEU A 49 14.86 9.12 -10.84
N ASP A 50 15.67 8.88 -9.79
CA ASP A 50 16.97 8.19 -9.91
C ASP A 50 16.82 6.68 -10.17
N LYS A 51 15.65 6.11 -9.83
CA LYS A 51 15.33 4.68 -9.94
C LYS A 51 13.88 4.47 -10.33
N PRO A 52 13.58 3.39 -11.07
CA PRO A 52 12.21 3.02 -11.38
C PRO A 52 11.42 2.67 -10.12
N ILE A 53 10.10 2.84 -10.19
CA ILE A 53 9.19 2.41 -9.14
C ILE A 53 8.69 0.99 -9.47
N ARG A 54 8.82 0.07 -8.53
CA ARG A 54 8.30 -1.30 -8.59
C ARG A 54 6.98 -1.36 -7.82
N ILE A 55 5.87 -1.52 -8.51
CA ILE A 55 4.53 -1.56 -7.92
C ILE A 55 4.11 -3.03 -7.81
N ILE A 56 4.00 -3.54 -6.58
CA ILE A 56 3.73 -4.95 -6.32
C ILE A 56 2.22 -5.22 -6.27
N GLY A 57 1.82 -6.33 -6.88
CA GLY A 57 0.44 -6.78 -6.95
C GLY A 57 -0.17 -6.61 -8.32
N SER A 58 -1.46 -6.93 -8.47
CA SER A 58 -2.18 -6.84 -9.74
C SER A 58 -3.15 -5.68 -9.72
N TYR A 59 -3.21 -4.91 -10.80
CA TYR A 59 -4.09 -3.74 -10.96
C TYR A 59 -5.03 -3.87 -12.16
N GLU A 60 -5.13 -5.07 -12.75
CA GLU A 60 -6.02 -5.39 -13.87
C GLU A 60 -7.51 -5.33 -13.47
N ASN A 61 -7.80 -5.48 -12.19
CA ASN A 61 -9.15 -5.45 -11.65
C ASN A 61 -9.40 -4.17 -10.84
N VAL A 62 -10.69 -3.86 -10.59
CA VAL A 62 -11.12 -2.70 -9.78
C VAL A 62 -10.52 -2.69 -8.38
N CYS A 63 -10.31 -3.88 -7.77
CA CYS A 63 -9.55 -4.02 -6.53
C CYS A 63 -8.15 -4.51 -6.89
N GLY A 64 -7.18 -3.61 -6.79
CA GLY A 64 -5.78 -3.93 -7.07
C GLY A 64 -4.98 -4.27 -5.81
N GLY A 65 -3.68 -4.38 -6.00
CA GLY A 65 -2.72 -4.56 -4.93
C GLY A 65 -2.39 -6.00 -4.60
N CYS A 66 -1.89 -6.20 -3.38
CA CYS A 66 -1.36 -7.48 -2.92
C CYS A 66 -2.42 -8.47 -2.42
N ASP A 67 -3.70 -8.09 -2.38
CA ASP A 67 -4.76 -8.97 -1.86
C ASP A 67 -5.00 -10.21 -2.74
N SER A 68 -4.49 -10.22 -3.96
CA SER A 68 -4.50 -11.37 -4.88
C SER A 68 -3.31 -12.33 -4.70
N ILE A 69 -2.31 -11.94 -3.91
CA ILE A 69 -1.14 -12.76 -3.63
C ILE A 69 -1.47 -13.73 -2.49
N SER A 70 -1.19 -15.02 -2.68
CA SER A 70 -1.68 -16.10 -1.82
C SER A 70 -1.20 -16.02 -0.38
N THR A 71 0.03 -15.54 -0.15
CA THR A 71 0.63 -15.50 1.19
C THR A 71 1.32 -14.18 1.50
N GLN A 72 1.37 -13.85 2.80
CA GLN A 72 2.13 -12.68 3.26
C GLN A 72 3.66 -12.88 3.10
N ASP A 73 4.12 -14.12 3.11
CA ASP A 73 5.54 -14.44 2.89
C ASP A 73 5.94 -14.11 1.45
N GLU A 74 5.07 -14.43 0.48
CA GLU A 74 5.31 -14.10 -0.92
C GLU A 74 5.29 -12.57 -1.15
N ILE A 75 4.40 -11.83 -0.47
CA ILE A 75 4.42 -10.36 -0.52
C ILE A 75 5.74 -9.83 0.01
N CYS A 76 6.20 -10.30 1.18
CA CYS A 76 7.47 -9.88 1.76
C CYS A 76 8.65 -10.23 0.84
N ARG A 77 8.69 -11.44 0.26
CA ARG A 77 9.71 -11.85 -0.70
C ARG A 77 9.78 -10.90 -1.90
N ARG A 78 8.63 -10.55 -2.48
CA ARG A 78 8.58 -9.60 -3.61
C ARG A 78 9.09 -8.23 -3.21
N ILE A 79 8.68 -7.72 -2.05
CA ILE A 79 9.19 -6.44 -1.53
C ILE A 79 10.71 -6.48 -1.44
N GLU A 80 11.28 -7.53 -0.84
CA GLU A 80 12.74 -7.68 -0.70
C GLU A 80 13.44 -7.71 -2.06
N VAL A 81 12.98 -8.54 -2.98
CA VAL A 81 13.58 -8.68 -4.31
C VAL A 81 13.55 -7.35 -5.07
N TYR A 82 12.40 -6.69 -5.11
CA TYR A 82 12.24 -5.47 -5.90
C TYR A 82 12.84 -4.23 -5.23
N ALA A 83 13.02 -4.23 -3.91
CA ALA A 83 13.66 -3.13 -3.19
C ALA A 83 15.14 -2.93 -3.55
N HIS A 84 15.80 -3.96 -4.08
CA HIS A 84 17.15 -3.87 -4.64
C HIS A 84 17.17 -3.33 -6.08
N GLN A 85 16.03 -3.32 -6.76
CA GLN A 85 15.92 -2.94 -8.16
C GLN A 85 15.33 -1.54 -8.38
N GLY A 86 14.83 -0.90 -7.32
CA GLY A 86 14.20 0.41 -7.41
C GLY A 86 13.45 0.81 -6.14
N HIS A 87 12.61 1.82 -6.27
CA HIS A 87 11.63 2.15 -5.24
C HIS A 87 10.50 1.13 -5.28
N VAL A 88 9.95 0.76 -4.13
CA VAL A 88 8.83 -0.19 -4.07
C VAL A 88 7.59 0.50 -3.53
N LEU A 89 6.48 0.38 -4.25
CA LEU A 89 5.16 0.78 -3.79
C LEU A 89 4.28 -0.46 -3.62
N VAL A 90 3.69 -0.60 -2.45
CA VAL A 90 2.89 -1.77 -2.11
C VAL A 90 1.66 -1.39 -1.30
N GLU A 91 0.51 -1.99 -1.64
CA GLU A 91 -0.74 -1.81 -0.92
C GLU A 91 -1.55 -3.11 -0.83
N GLY A 92 -2.35 -3.25 0.21
CA GLY A 92 -3.27 -4.38 0.38
C GLY A 92 -4.09 -4.24 1.65
N LEU A 93 -5.29 -4.83 1.65
CA LEU A 93 -6.16 -4.80 2.82
C LEU A 93 -5.56 -5.64 3.95
N LEU A 94 -5.18 -6.89 3.66
CA LEU A 94 -4.67 -7.80 4.68
C LEU A 94 -3.37 -7.29 5.31
N MET A 95 -2.43 -6.81 4.52
CA MET A 95 -1.18 -6.25 5.02
C MET A 95 -1.38 -5.01 5.90
N SER A 96 -2.46 -4.25 5.66
CA SER A 96 -2.76 -3.04 6.44
C SER A 96 -3.07 -3.31 7.92
N HIS A 97 -3.47 -4.54 8.26
CA HIS A 97 -3.81 -4.95 9.62
C HIS A 97 -2.67 -5.69 10.34
N LEU A 98 -1.58 -5.99 9.63
CA LEU A 98 -0.45 -6.74 10.17
C LEU A 98 0.66 -5.78 10.58
N PHE A 99 1.03 -5.80 11.86
CA PHE A 99 2.14 -5.01 12.38
C PHE A 99 3.46 -5.81 12.39
N SER A 100 3.53 -6.87 13.19
CA SER A 100 4.80 -7.53 13.54
C SER A 100 5.61 -8.01 12.33
N ARG A 101 4.95 -8.63 11.35
CA ARG A 101 5.60 -9.13 10.13
C ARG A 101 6.27 -8.00 9.35
N TYR A 102 5.56 -6.89 9.13
CA TYR A 102 6.08 -5.75 8.37
C TYR A 102 7.08 -4.93 9.18
N ALA A 103 7.00 -4.93 10.50
CA ALA A 103 8.04 -4.37 11.37
C ALA A 103 9.36 -5.16 11.30
N MET A 104 9.28 -6.49 11.18
CA MET A 104 10.47 -7.32 10.94
C MET A 104 11.07 -7.05 9.55
N LEU A 105 10.24 -6.95 8.52
CA LEU A 105 10.68 -6.61 7.18
C LEU A 105 11.34 -5.24 7.12
N ASP A 106 10.73 -4.23 7.73
CA ASP A 106 11.25 -2.87 7.84
C ASP A 106 12.66 -2.87 8.47
N ARG A 107 12.84 -3.53 9.62
CA ARG A 107 14.16 -3.65 10.28
C ARG A 107 15.19 -4.33 9.38
N LYS A 108 14.79 -5.39 8.68
CA LYS A 108 15.68 -6.10 7.75
C LYS A 108 16.13 -5.18 6.60
N LEU A 109 15.20 -4.46 5.99
CA LEU A 109 15.49 -3.54 4.89
C LEU A 109 16.31 -2.33 5.37
N PHE A 110 16.01 -1.81 6.57
CA PHE A 110 16.77 -0.73 7.18
C PHE A 110 18.24 -1.13 7.41
N ALA A 111 18.50 -2.35 7.88
CA ALA A 111 19.86 -2.87 8.05
C ALA A 111 20.63 -2.98 6.71
N MET A 112 19.92 -3.02 5.59
CA MET A 112 20.46 -2.99 4.22
C MET A 112 20.55 -1.57 3.62
N GLY A 113 20.25 -0.53 4.40
CA GLY A 113 20.22 0.85 3.93
C GLY A 113 18.99 1.20 3.06
N ILE A 114 17.95 0.39 3.10
CA ILE A 114 16.72 0.60 2.32
C ILE A 114 15.65 1.21 3.24
N PRO A 115 15.31 2.50 3.08
CA PRO A 115 14.28 3.16 3.89
C PRO A 115 12.89 2.55 3.67
N PHE A 116 12.09 2.46 4.75
CA PHE A 116 10.72 1.94 4.72
C PHE A 116 9.74 2.99 5.25
N VAL A 117 8.74 3.33 4.46
CA VAL A 117 7.69 4.30 4.80
C VAL A 117 6.40 3.56 5.13
N TRP A 118 5.85 3.83 6.32
CA TRP A 118 4.52 3.39 6.74
C TRP A 118 3.51 4.51 6.43
N ALA A 119 2.84 4.42 5.30
CA ALA A 119 1.91 5.44 4.83
C ALA A 119 0.46 5.03 5.10
N PHE A 120 -0.26 5.74 5.96
CA PHE A 120 -1.63 5.43 6.36
C PHE A 120 -2.62 6.41 5.73
N ILE A 121 -3.57 5.91 4.95
CA ILE A 121 -4.68 6.72 4.43
C ILE A 121 -5.79 6.74 5.48
N ASP A 122 -5.96 7.90 6.11
CA ASP A 122 -6.96 8.13 7.16
C ASP A 122 -8.29 8.62 6.61
N THR A 123 -9.01 7.73 5.95
CA THR A 123 -10.35 8.02 5.42
C THR A 123 -11.40 7.74 6.50
N PRO A 124 -12.37 8.66 6.73
CA PRO A 124 -13.48 8.42 7.64
C PRO A 124 -14.26 7.13 7.32
N LEU A 125 -14.72 6.44 8.36
CA LEU A 125 -15.40 5.15 8.22
C LEU A 125 -16.61 5.24 7.27
N GLU A 126 -17.46 6.26 7.42
CA GLU A 126 -18.65 6.44 6.59
C GLU A 126 -18.30 6.60 5.09
N VAL A 127 -17.23 7.34 4.80
CA VAL A 127 -16.74 7.48 3.41
C VAL A 127 -16.27 6.14 2.87
N CYS A 128 -15.55 5.35 3.68
CA CYS A 128 -15.13 4.00 3.31
C CYS A 128 -16.33 3.10 3.01
N LEU A 129 -17.33 3.09 3.90
CA LEU A 129 -18.54 2.29 3.75
C LEU A 129 -19.32 2.67 2.49
N ASN A 130 -19.52 3.96 2.24
CA ASN A 130 -20.24 4.46 1.07
C ASN A 130 -19.52 4.08 -0.23
N ARG A 131 -18.20 4.22 -0.30
CA ARG A 131 -17.41 3.79 -1.46
C ARG A 131 -17.47 2.28 -1.68
N VAL A 132 -17.48 1.48 -0.63
CA VAL A 132 -17.62 0.02 -0.75
C VAL A 132 -19.03 -0.35 -1.23
N ARG A 133 -20.10 0.31 -0.72
CA ARG A 133 -21.48 0.11 -1.19
C ARG A 133 -21.60 0.41 -2.68
N ALA A 134 -21.23 1.61 -3.11
CA ALA A 134 -21.30 2.04 -4.51
C ALA A 134 -20.54 1.08 -5.45
N ARG A 135 -19.35 0.62 -5.03
CA ARG A 135 -18.57 -0.35 -5.82
C ARG A 135 -19.25 -1.72 -5.92
N ARG A 136 -19.96 -2.17 -4.87
CA ARG A 136 -20.71 -3.43 -4.88
C ARG A 136 -21.95 -3.34 -5.78
N GLU A 137 -22.67 -2.22 -5.70
CA GLU A 137 -23.81 -1.91 -6.57
C GLU A 137 -23.40 -1.90 -8.04
N ALA A 138 -22.30 -1.20 -8.38
CA ALA A 138 -21.76 -1.16 -9.74
C ALA A 138 -21.36 -2.56 -10.29
N ARG A 139 -21.11 -3.54 -9.40
CA ARG A 139 -20.82 -4.93 -9.77
C ARG A 139 -22.05 -5.85 -9.77
N GLY A 140 -23.23 -5.32 -9.50
CA GLY A 140 -24.46 -6.12 -9.34
C GLY A 140 -24.43 -7.07 -8.14
N THR A 141 -23.64 -6.77 -7.11
CA THR A 141 -23.54 -7.63 -5.92
C THR A 141 -24.78 -7.45 -5.03
N THR A 142 -25.60 -8.47 -4.93
CA THR A 142 -26.87 -8.44 -4.17
C THR A 142 -26.73 -8.74 -2.68
N THR A 143 -25.66 -9.44 -2.28
CA THR A 143 -25.44 -9.76 -0.86
C THR A 143 -25.18 -8.49 -0.05
N PRO A 144 -25.78 -8.31 1.16
CA PRO A 144 -25.54 -7.14 1.99
C PRO A 144 -24.06 -6.93 2.32
N LEU A 145 -23.66 -5.67 2.45
CA LEU A 145 -22.32 -5.34 2.94
C LEU A 145 -22.19 -5.77 4.41
N ASN A 146 -21.16 -6.54 4.74
CA ASN A 146 -20.81 -6.80 6.13
C ASN A 146 -20.14 -5.53 6.72
N VAL A 147 -20.99 -4.63 7.25
CA VAL A 147 -20.57 -3.36 7.85
C VAL A 147 -19.63 -3.60 9.02
N LYS A 148 -19.96 -4.59 9.88
CA LYS A 148 -19.14 -4.92 11.06
C LYS A 148 -17.72 -5.26 10.66
N ASN A 149 -17.52 -6.14 9.68
CA ASN A 149 -16.19 -6.52 9.23
C ASN A 149 -15.38 -5.30 8.70
N THR A 150 -16.01 -4.40 7.95
CA THR A 150 -15.36 -3.18 7.46
C THR A 150 -14.98 -2.26 8.61
N THR A 151 -15.86 -2.11 9.59
CA THR A 151 -15.63 -1.31 10.81
C THR A 151 -14.49 -1.89 11.65
N ASP A 152 -14.49 -3.19 11.88
CA ASP A 152 -13.43 -3.87 12.64
C ASP A 152 -12.06 -3.65 11.95
N LYS A 153 -12.00 -3.77 10.62
CA LYS A 153 -10.78 -3.52 9.84
C LYS A 153 -10.35 -2.05 9.87
N TRP A 154 -11.29 -1.12 9.93
CA TRP A 154 -10.99 0.30 10.08
C TRP A 154 -10.33 0.60 11.44
N HIS A 155 -10.83 -0.02 12.52
CA HIS A 155 -10.22 0.09 13.84
C HIS A 155 -8.85 -0.64 13.92
N ASP A 156 -8.74 -1.83 13.31
CA ASP A 156 -7.48 -2.58 13.26
C ASP A 156 -6.36 -1.75 12.64
N MET A 157 -6.63 -1.07 11.53
CA MET A 157 -5.65 -0.22 10.86
C MET A 157 -5.17 0.92 11.76
N ARG A 158 -6.07 1.55 12.51
CA ARG A 158 -5.71 2.61 13.48
C ARG A 158 -4.86 2.06 14.62
N ARG A 159 -5.20 0.88 15.15
CA ARG A 159 -4.36 0.20 16.15
C ARG A 159 -2.94 -0.09 15.63
N VAL A 160 -2.81 -0.42 14.36
CA VAL A 160 -1.48 -0.60 13.75
C VAL A 160 -0.74 0.73 13.65
N PHE A 161 -1.40 1.81 13.26
CA PHE A 161 -0.81 3.16 13.25
C PHE A 161 -0.29 3.54 14.64
N ASP A 162 -1.12 3.39 15.68
CA ASP A 162 -0.76 3.71 17.07
C ASP A 162 0.44 2.87 17.55
N LYS A 163 0.50 1.58 17.16
CA LYS A 163 1.67 0.72 17.44
C LYS A 163 2.93 1.23 16.76
N CYS A 164 2.84 1.66 15.50
CA CYS A 164 3.97 2.23 14.79
C CYS A 164 4.51 3.48 15.51
N VAL A 165 3.61 4.40 15.87
CA VAL A 165 3.97 5.64 16.59
C VAL A 165 4.65 5.31 17.93
N LYS A 166 4.00 4.49 18.76
CA LYS A 166 4.55 4.08 20.07
C LYS A 166 5.91 3.42 19.97
N GLN A 167 6.10 2.55 18.98
CA GLN A 167 7.37 1.85 18.84
C GLN A 167 8.48 2.78 18.35
N ARG A 168 8.18 3.73 17.48
CA ARG A 168 9.11 4.77 17.07
C ARG A 168 9.54 5.66 18.23
N GLU A 169 8.62 6.02 19.12
CA GLU A 169 8.90 6.84 20.29
C GLU A 169 9.71 6.09 21.35
N SER A 170 9.44 4.79 21.55
CA SER A 170 10.11 3.98 22.58
C SER A 170 11.50 3.46 22.20
N ASP A 171 11.79 3.39 20.90
CA ASP A 171 12.99 2.72 20.40
C ASP A 171 13.69 3.53 19.30
N TRP A 172 14.06 4.78 19.67
CA TRP A 172 14.72 5.73 18.77
C TRP A 172 16.05 5.21 18.18
N LYS A 173 16.67 4.17 18.76
CA LYS A 173 17.88 3.51 18.25
C LYS A 173 17.58 2.35 17.31
N LYS A 174 16.36 1.82 17.32
CA LYS A 174 15.92 0.69 16.48
C LYS A 174 14.79 1.14 15.55
N VAL A 175 15.06 2.13 14.75
CA VAL A 175 14.11 2.82 13.89
C VAL A 175 13.16 1.83 13.20
N ILE A 176 11.89 1.84 13.61
CA ILE A 176 10.81 1.31 12.80
C ILE A 176 10.33 2.44 11.91
N GLY A 177 10.54 2.24 10.63
CA GLY A 177 10.12 3.15 9.59
C GLY A 177 11.00 4.39 9.45
N TYR A 178 11.49 4.60 8.28
CA TYR A 178 12.08 5.88 7.86
C TYR A 178 11.06 7.00 8.08
N LYS A 179 9.80 6.75 7.78
CA LYS A 179 8.70 7.70 7.93
C LYS A 179 7.39 6.98 8.27
N ILE A 180 6.67 7.51 9.25
CA ILE A 180 5.27 7.20 9.49
C ILE A 180 4.47 8.42 9.05
N ALA A 181 3.68 8.27 8.01
CA ALA A 181 2.88 9.35 7.45
C ALA A 181 1.39 9.01 7.54
N LYS A 182 0.58 10.00 7.89
CA LYS A 182 -0.87 9.90 7.93
C LYS A 182 -1.43 10.80 6.83
N LEU A 183 -1.87 10.18 5.74
CA LEU A 183 -2.47 10.87 4.61
C LEU A 183 -3.94 11.15 4.92
N ASP A 184 -4.31 12.41 4.99
CA ASP A 184 -5.70 12.81 5.23
C ASP A 184 -6.51 12.75 3.94
N ALA A 185 -7.32 11.69 3.80
CA ALA A 185 -8.19 11.52 2.65
C ALA A 185 -9.56 12.22 2.77
N ARG A 186 -9.76 13.07 3.78
CA ARG A 186 -10.99 13.90 3.90
C ARG A 186 -11.07 14.95 2.80
N TRP A 187 -9.94 15.43 2.33
CA TRP A 187 -9.80 16.53 1.38
C TRP A 187 -9.86 16.12 -0.08
N VAL A 188 -10.47 14.96 -0.34
CA VAL A 188 -11.22 14.65 -1.56
C VAL A 188 -10.46 14.52 -2.87
N SER A 189 -9.35 15.14 -3.12
CA SER A 189 -8.61 14.73 -4.30
C SER A 189 -7.52 13.74 -3.89
N HIS A 190 -7.62 12.54 -4.43
CA HIS A 190 -6.54 11.58 -4.35
C HIS A 190 -5.24 12.15 -4.95
N GLU A 191 -5.34 13.23 -5.69
CA GLU A 191 -4.24 13.98 -6.28
C GLU A 191 -3.24 14.44 -5.22
N ASN A 192 -3.71 15.06 -4.13
CA ASN A 192 -2.82 15.48 -3.04
C ASN A 192 -2.07 14.30 -2.41
N ALA A 193 -2.76 13.16 -2.22
CA ALA A 193 -2.12 11.96 -1.70
C ALA A 193 -1.14 11.35 -2.70
N VAL A 194 -1.43 11.43 -4.00
CA VAL A 194 -0.53 11.00 -5.08
C VAL A 194 0.72 11.88 -5.07
N GLU A 195 0.57 13.20 -5.04
CA GLU A 195 1.70 14.14 -5.03
C GLU A 195 2.56 13.97 -3.76
N GLU A 196 1.93 13.82 -2.59
CA GLU A 196 2.67 13.60 -1.35
C GLU A 196 3.47 12.30 -1.38
N VAL A 197 2.85 11.19 -1.79
CA VAL A 197 3.53 9.88 -1.90
C VAL A 197 4.63 9.94 -2.95
N PHE A 198 4.36 10.59 -4.08
CA PHE A 198 5.34 10.76 -5.15
C PHE A 198 6.53 11.61 -4.70
N GLY A 199 6.29 12.69 -3.97
CA GLY A 199 7.32 13.55 -3.42
C GLY A 199 8.27 12.88 -2.42
N TRP A 200 7.89 11.70 -1.86
CA TRP A 200 8.84 10.91 -1.05
C TRP A 200 9.82 10.10 -1.90
N LEU A 201 9.52 9.88 -3.16
CA LEU A 201 10.33 9.10 -4.11
C LEU A 201 11.35 9.96 -4.84
N SER A 202 11.09 11.28 -4.92
CA SER A 202 11.98 12.30 -5.44
C SER A 202 12.99 12.75 -4.39
#